data_7d8a1ef0810d9578b6f58240df1b6a2c
#
_entry.id   7d8a1ef0810d9578b6f58240df1b6a2c
#
_cell.length_a   1.000
_cell.length_b   1.000
_cell.length_c   1.000
_cell.angle_alpha   90.00
_cell.angle_beta   90.00
_cell.angle_gamma   90.00
#
_symmetry.space_group_name_H-M   'P 1'
#
loop_
_entity.id
_entity.type
_entity.pdbx_description
1 polymer ?
#
loop_
_entity_poly.entity_id
_entity_poly.type
_entity_poly.pdbx_seq_one_letter_code
_entity_poly.pdbx_strand_id
1 'polypeptide(L)'
;MTIKQSISMLTAAIALGVVSSASAAISGDTIKIGLITDLSGIYSDISGKGHIEAINMAIEDFGGTLNGKKIELIYADHLNKADIASSMAREWLDQQGVDVLMSGASSAASLAISKVAAEKKKPFFVISTGTSRFTNEECTPYTTHYGYDTVAMAKGTGSAVVKQGGKSWYFMTADYAFGHSLEADTTKVIKAAGGEVLGAVRHPLAASDFSSFILQAQGSKAQILGLANATGDTVNTIKAANAFGLNKTMKLAGLVMFVTDVHSLGLELTQGMYLVDNWYWDQDEASRKWAKRFEKKLNKMPVSNQAAGYSATLQYLNAVKAVDSDDAEKVLQYMKQMKINDMYIKNGYIRGDGRVMYDMYLMQVKTPEESKYPWDYVKIVETVPAEQAFTTKAESKCTLWQ
;
A
#
# COMPACT_ATOMS: atom_id res chain seq x y z
N MET A 1 -95.55 -17.35 5.86
CA MET A 1 -94.62 -17.48 4.74
C MET A 1 -93.39 -16.66 5.08
N THR A 2 -92.39 -17.29 5.70
CA THR A 2 -91.25 -16.61 6.33
C THR A 2 -89.97 -16.98 5.57
N ILE A 3 -89.37 -16.01 4.97
CA ILE A 3 -88.10 -16.12 4.18
C ILE A 3 -86.95 -15.98 5.20
N LYS A 4 -86.12 -17.01 5.40
CA LYS A 4 -84.86 -16.93 6.13
C LYS A 4 -83.79 -16.48 5.19
N GLN A 5 -83.18 -15.34 5.49
CA GLN A 5 -81.93 -14.90 4.86
C GLN A 5 -80.74 -15.48 5.60
N SER A 6 -79.92 -16.25 4.89
CA SER A 6 -78.65 -16.78 5.39
C SER A 6 -77.55 -15.77 5.00
N ILE A 7 -76.86 -15.19 6.00
CA ILE A 7 -75.69 -14.35 5.82
C ILE A 7 -74.43 -15.24 5.89
N SER A 8 -73.75 -15.39 4.75
CA SER A 8 -72.47 -16.05 4.70
C SER A 8 -71.36 -15.02 5.06
N MET A 9 -70.69 -15.20 6.19
CA MET A 9 -69.46 -14.48 6.54
C MET A 9 -68.27 -15.06 5.78
N LEU A 10 -67.72 -14.25 4.89
CA LEU A 10 -66.45 -14.55 4.19
C LEU A 10 -65.28 -14.05 5.07
N THR A 11 -64.59 -14.95 5.73
CA THR A 11 -63.40 -14.64 6.53
C THR A 11 -62.19 -14.56 5.58
N ALA A 12 -61.73 -13.36 5.26
CA ALA A 12 -60.50 -13.12 4.50
C ALA A 12 -59.29 -13.29 5.44
N ALA A 13 -58.58 -14.40 5.32
CA ALA A 13 -57.27 -14.58 5.98
C ALA A 13 -56.20 -13.75 5.25
N ILE A 14 -55.78 -12.64 5.86
CA ILE A 14 -54.63 -11.87 5.42
C ILE A 14 -53.37 -12.64 5.87
N ALA A 15 -52.73 -13.35 4.94
CA ALA A 15 -51.41 -13.92 5.15
C ALA A 15 -50.40 -12.75 5.10
N LEU A 16 -49.93 -12.28 6.26
CA LEU A 16 -48.74 -11.45 6.33
C LEU A 16 -47.54 -12.30 5.90
N GLY A 17 -47.13 -12.12 4.65
CA GLY A 17 -45.86 -12.62 4.17
C GLY A 17 -44.74 -11.87 4.89
N VAL A 18 -44.10 -12.54 5.86
CA VAL A 18 -42.81 -12.08 6.41
C VAL A 18 -41.80 -12.18 5.25
N VAL A 19 -41.53 -11.04 4.61
CA VAL A 19 -40.39 -10.92 3.72
C VAL A 19 -39.16 -10.98 4.61
N SER A 20 -38.66 -12.19 4.86
CA SER A 20 -37.31 -12.37 5.37
C SER A 20 -36.36 -11.76 4.33
N SER A 21 -35.83 -10.58 4.64
CA SER A 21 -34.66 -10.07 3.94
C SER A 21 -33.57 -11.12 4.12
N ALA A 22 -33.38 -11.99 3.14
CA ALA A 22 -32.25 -12.88 3.12
C ALA A 22 -31.00 -12.00 3.18
N SER A 23 -30.41 -11.87 4.36
CA SER A 23 -29.05 -11.36 4.49
C SER A 23 -28.22 -12.22 3.56
N ALA A 24 -27.53 -11.62 2.58
CA ALA A 24 -26.66 -12.38 1.72
C ALA A 24 -25.59 -13.00 2.62
N ALA A 25 -25.74 -14.28 2.92
CA ALA A 25 -24.77 -15.05 3.70
C ALA A 25 -23.44 -15.09 2.93
N ILE A 26 -22.36 -15.43 3.64
CA ILE A 26 -21.06 -15.67 3.00
C ILE A 26 -21.25 -16.70 1.88
N SER A 27 -20.87 -16.37 0.66
CA SER A 27 -21.02 -17.20 -0.53
C SER A 27 -19.96 -18.34 -0.56
N GLY A 28 -20.19 -19.37 -1.40
CA GLY A 28 -19.25 -20.47 -1.57
C GLY A 28 -18.97 -21.30 -0.30
N ASP A 29 -18.03 -22.25 -0.42
CA ASP A 29 -17.60 -23.14 0.68
C ASP A 29 -16.34 -22.67 1.39
N THR A 30 -15.64 -21.70 0.81
CA THR A 30 -14.41 -21.08 1.32
C THR A 30 -14.50 -19.57 1.23
N ILE A 31 -13.72 -18.86 2.05
CA ILE A 31 -13.44 -17.44 1.87
C ILE A 31 -12.08 -17.34 1.19
N LYS A 32 -12.05 -16.86 -0.04
CA LYS A 32 -10.84 -16.90 -0.88
C LYS A 32 -10.22 -15.52 -1.08
N ILE A 33 -9.00 -15.37 -0.60
CA ILE A 33 -8.18 -14.18 -0.77
C ILE A 33 -7.25 -14.39 -1.96
N GLY A 34 -7.25 -13.49 -2.93
CA GLY A 34 -6.38 -13.53 -4.10
C GLY A 34 -5.28 -12.46 -4.01
N LEU A 35 -4.02 -12.88 -3.90
CA LEU A 35 -2.86 -11.99 -3.91
C LEU A 35 -2.16 -12.01 -5.27
N ILE A 36 -2.22 -10.91 -6.01
CA ILE A 36 -1.48 -10.71 -7.26
C ILE A 36 -0.36 -9.70 -6.98
N THR A 37 0.90 -10.14 -6.97
CA THR A 37 2.03 -9.33 -6.53
C THR A 37 3.30 -9.66 -7.31
N ASP A 38 4.42 -8.99 -7.02
CA ASP A 38 5.73 -9.33 -7.59
C ASP A 38 6.38 -10.44 -6.74
N LEU A 39 6.52 -11.64 -7.32
CA LEU A 39 7.15 -12.78 -6.63
C LEU A 39 8.63 -12.95 -7.02
N SER A 40 9.03 -12.52 -8.20
CA SER A 40 10.34 -12.81 -8.78
C SER A 40 11.10 -11.61 -9.31
N GLY A 41 10.45 -10.44 -9.41
CA GLY A 41 11.04 -9.23 -9.96
C GLY A 41 11.72 -8.35 -8.91
N ILE A 42 11.98 -7.11 -9.29
CA ILE A 42 12.77 -6.13 -8.51
C ILE A 42 12.13 -5.74 -7.17
N TYR A 43 10.81 -5.91 -7.03
CA TYR A 43 10.06 -5.60 -5.82
C TYR A 43 9.78 -6.83 -4.94
N SER A 44 10.25 -8.03 -5.35
CA SER A 44 9.99 -9.28 -4.61
C SER A 44 10.47 -9.24 -3.16
N ASP A 45 11.45 -8.40 -2.86
CA ASP A 45 12.02 -8.24 -1.51
C ASP A 45 11.04 -7.59 -0.52
N ILE A 46 10.27 -6.62 -0.95
CA ILE A 46 9.26 -5.91 -0.15
C ILE A 46 7.85 -6.48 -0.30
N SER A 47 7.65 -7.39 -1.24
CA SER A 47 6.38 -8.06 -1.54
C SER A 47 6.55 -9.59 -1.49
N GLY A 48 6.46 -10.28 -2.59
CA GLY A 48 6.84 -11.67 -2.78
C GLY A 48 6.39 -12.62 -1.67
N LYS A 49 7.30 -13.48 -1.27
CA LYS A 49 7.09 -14.44 -0.16
C LYS A 49 6.70 -13.75 1.15
N GLY A 50 7.14 -12.51 1.35
CA GLY A 50 6.83 -11.74 2.53
C GLY A 50 5.34 -11.41 2.65
N HIS A 51 4.68 -11.01 1.56
CA HIS A 51 3.23 -10.81 1.56
C HIS A 51 2.46 -12.12 1.80
N ILE A 52 2.88 -13.21 1.13
CA ILE A 52 2.25 -14.52 1.31
C ILE A 52 2.29 -14.92 2.79
N GLU A 53 3.46 -14.81 3.41
CA GLU A 53 3.62 -15.17 4.82
C GLU A 53 2.82 -14.25 5.75
N ALA A 54 2.85 -12.94 5.53
CA ALA A 54 2.10 -11.98 6.34
C ALA A 54 0.59 -12.22 6.29
N ILE A 55 0.03 -12.52 5.10
CA ILE A 55 -1.39 -12.86 4.94
C ILE A 55 -1.70 -14.19 5.63
N ASN A 56 -0.83 -15.21 5.49
CA ASN A 56 -1.01 -16.49 6.18
C ASN A 56 -0.97 -16.33 7.70
N MET A 57 -0.06 -15.50 8.24
CA MET A 57 -0.04 -15.18 9.67
C MET A 57 -1.34 -14.51 10.14
N ALA A 58 -1.94 -13.66 9.31
CA ALA A 58 -3.23 -13.04 9.61
C ALA A 58 -4.37 -14.07 9.61
N ILE A 59 -4.37 -14.99 8.65
CA ILE A 59 -5.33 -16.10 8.59
C ILE A 59 -5.19 -17.02 9.82
N GLU A 60 -3.94 -17.36 10.18
CA GLU A 60 -3.63 -18.15 11.40
C GLU A 60 -4.19 -17.46 12.66
N ASP A 61 -3.87 -16.18 12.84
CA ASP A 61 -4.28 -15.39 14.01
C ASP A 61 -5.80 -15.15 14.06
N PHE A 62 -6.47 -15.13 12.92
CA PHE A 62 -7.92 -15.08 12.83
C PHE A 62 -8.60 -16.41 13.18
N GLY A 63 -7.88 -17.53 13.12
CA GLY A 63 -8.38 -18.88 13.44
C GLY A 63 -8.61 -19.78 12.23
N GLY A 64 -8.17 -19.38 11.02
CA GLY A 64 -8.18 -20.21 9.80
C GLY A 64 -9.55 -20.44 9.17
N THR A 65 -10.64 -20.15 9.89
CA THR A 65 -12.03 -20.36 9.44
C THR A 65 -12.94 -19.22 9.87
N LEU A 66 -14.02 -19.00 9.13
CA LEU A 66 -15.10 -18.09 9.50
C LEU A 66 -16.45 -18.78 9.22
N ASN A 67 -17.30 -18.89 10.24
CA ASN A 67 -18.60 -19.56 10.17
C ASN A 67 -18.51 -20.99 9.58
N GLY A 68 -17.45 -21.73 9.95
CA GLY A 68 -17.18 -23.08 9.46
C GLY A 68 -16.57 -23.18 8.07
N LYS A 69 -16.43 -22.07 7.35
CA LYS A 69 -15.78 -22.00 6.03
C LYS A 69 -14.29 -21.76 6.18
N LYS A 70 -13.48 -22.50 5.44
CA LYS A 70 -12.02 -22.32 5.41
C LYS A 70 -11.65 -21.00 4.75
N ILE A 71 -10.65 -20.33 5.28
CA ILE A 71 -10.04 -19.15 4.65
C ILE A 71 -8.86 -19.64 3.82
N GLU A 72 -8.83 -19.30 2.53
CA GLU A 72 -7.80 -19.73 1.59
C GLU A 72 -7.10 -18.52 0.95
N LEU A 73 -5.78 -18.62 0.84
CA LEU A 73 -4.96 -17.69 0.07
C LEU A 73 -4.51 -18.36 -1.24
N ILE A 74 -4.84 -17.73 -2.38
CA ILE A 74 -4.18 -18.02 -3.65
C ILE A 74 -3.31 -16.83 -4.05
N TYR A 75 -2.21 -17.10 -4.75
CA TYR A 75 -1.29 -16.04 -5.15
C TYR A 75 -0.65 -16.29 -6.50
N ALA A 76 -0.29 -15.21 -7.19
CA ALA A 76 0.40 -15.26 -8.48
C ALA A 76 1.34 -14.07 -8.69
N ASP A 77 2.29 -14.25 -9.60
CA ASP A 77 3.24 -13.24 -10.03
C ASP A 77 2.69 -12.45 -11.22
N HIS A 78 2.55 -11.14 -11.07
CA HIS A 78 2.16 -10.26 -12.18
C HIS A 78 3.34 -9.88 -13.11
N LEU A 79 4.57 -10.29 -12.79
CA LEU A 79 5.78 -10.01 -13.57
C LEU A 79 5.97 -8.51 -13.91
N ASN A 80 5.45 -7.62 -13.06
CA ASN A 80 5.35 -6.16 -13.29
C ASN A 80 4.61 -5.76 -14.60
N LYS A 81 3.70 -6.61 -15.11
CA LYS A 81 2.93 -6.40 -16.34
C LYS A 81 1.45 -6.20 -16.03
N ALA A 82 0.90 -5.08 -16.48
CA ALA A 82 -0.49 -4.69 -16.23
C ALA A 82 -1.50 -5.62 -16.91
N ASP A 83 -1.19 -6.11 -18.11
CA ASP A 83 -2.01 -7.05 -18.88
C ASP A 83 -2.10 -8.42 -18.20
N ILE A 84 -0.98 -8.96 -17.72
CA ILE A 84 -0.94 -10.20 -16.95
C ILE A 84 -1.77 -10.05 -15.66
N ALA A 85 -1.54 -8.97 -14.91
CA ALA A 85 -2.24 -8.71 -13.65
C ALA A 85 -3.76 -8.62 -13.83
N SER A 86 -4.23 -7.89 -14.86
CA SER A 86 -5.67 -7.73 -15.15
C SER A 86 -6.30 -9.03 -15.65
N SER A 87 -5.59 -9.82 -16.45
CA SER A 87 -6.07 -11.13 -16.93
C SER A 87 -6.23 -12.11 -15.76
N MET A 88 -5.25 -12.20 -14.88
CA MET A 88 -5.33 -13.02 -13.66
C MET A 88 -6.48 -12.58 -12.74
N ALA A 89 -6.62 -11.27 -12.50
CA ALA A 89 -7.70 -10.76 -11.68
C ALA A 89 -9.07 -11.15 -12.23
N ARG A 90 -9.27 -11.02 -13.55
CA ARG A 90 -10.51 -11.40 -14.23
C ARG A 90 -10.79 -12.88 -14.12
N GLU A 91 -9.81 -13.72 -14.40
CA GLU A 91 -9.92 -15.18 -14.28
C GLU A 91 -10.30 -15.60 -12.85
N TRP A 92 -9.62 -15.05 -11.87
CA TRP A 92 -9.86 -15.41 -10.45
C TRP A 92 -11.25 -14.99 -9.96
N LEU A 93 -11.72 -13.82 -10.37
CA LEU A 93 -13.05 -13.34 -9.99
C LEU A 93 -14.17 -14.07 -10.74
N ASP A 94 -13.96 -14.43 -12.02
CA ASP A 94 -14.99 -15.07 -12.86
C ASP A 94 -15.05 -16.59 -12.70
N GLN A 95 -13.92 -17.26 -12.42
CA GLN A 95 -13.82 -18.72 -12.53
C GLN A 95 -13.37 -19.38 -11.22
N GLN A 96 -12.60 -18.70 -10.38
CA GLN A 96 -12.03 -19.32 -9.17
C GLN A 96 -12.72 -18.89 -7.88
N GLY A 97 -13.74 -18.03 -7.95
CA GLY A 97 -14.54 -17.62 -6.80
C GLY A 97 -13.74 -16.84 -5.74
N VAL A 98 -12.83 -15.95 -6.18
CA VAL A 98 -12.10 -15.07 -5.26
C VAL A 98 -13.04 -14.00 -4.72
N ASP A 99 -13.07 -13.82 -3.41
CA ASP A 99 -13.94 -12.88 -2.71
C ASP A 99 -13.30 -11.49 -2.60
N VAL A 100 -11.99 -11.44 -2.44
CA VAL A 100 -11.22 -10.20 -2.29
C VAL A 100 -9.89 -10.31 -2.99
N LEU A 101 -9.49 -9.24 -3.69
CA LEU A 101 -8.17 -9.11 -4.28
C LEU A 101 -7.26 -8.25 -3.42
N MET A 102 -6.00 -8.64 -3.35
CA MET A 102 -4.90 -7.85 -2.78
C MET A 102 -3.78 -7.73 -3.79
N SER A 103 -3.12 -6.59 -3.83
CA SER A 103 -1.95 -6.40 -4.70
C SER A 103 -0.92 -5.49 -4.09
N GLY A 104 0.32 -5.75 -4.46
CA GLY A 104 1.46 -4.94 -4.07
C GLY A 104 2.50 -4.84 -5.18
N ALA A 105 3.48 -4.00 -4.94
CA ALA A 105 4.67 -3.75 -5.73
C ALA A 105 4.45 -2.85 -6.96
N SER A 106 3.75 -3.28 -7.98
CA SER A 106 3.69 -2.54 -9.25
C SER A 106 2.46 -1.62 -9.36
N SER A 107 2.69 -0.31 -9.47
CA SER A 107 1.59 0.66 -9.66
C SER A 107 0.81 0.40 -10.94
N ALA A 108 1.46 0.07 -12.05
CA ALA A 108 0.78 -0.22 -13.31
C ALA A 108 -0.10 -1.48 -13.22
N ALA A 109 0.43 -2.56 -12.62
CA ALA A 109 -0.31 -3.80 -12.41
C ALA A 109 -1.51 -3.59 -11.47
N SER A 110 -1.29 -2.93 -10.33
CA SER A 110 -2.35 -2.70 -9.34
C SER A 110 -3.45 -1.77 -9.86
N LEU A 111 -3.13 -0.75 -10.68
CA LEU A 111 -4.15 0.09 -11.34
C LEU A 111 -5.00 -0.74 -12.32
N ALA A 112 -4.40 -1.69 -13.03
CA ALA A 112 -5.14 -2.58 -13.92
C ALA A 112 -6.06 -3.53 -13.14
N ILE A 113 -5.59 -4.09 -12.01
CA ILE A 113 -6.41 -4.91 -11.10
C ILE A 113 -7.58 -4.09 -10.53
N SER A 114 -7.33 -2.85 -10.09
CA SER A 114 -8.37 -1.95 -9.54
C SER A 114 -9.55 -1.76 -10.51
N LYS A 115 -9.27 -1.59 -11.80
CA LYS A 115 -10.31 -1.48 -12.83
C LYS A 115 -11.14 -2.76 -12.95
N VAL A 116 -10.50 -3.93 -12.94
CA VAL A 116 -11.18 -5.23 -12.99
C VAL A 116 -12.01 -5.43 -11.73
N ALA A 117 -11.47 -5.15 -10.55
CA ALA A 117 -12.18 -5.27 -9.28
C ALA A 117 -13.43 -4.37 -9.23
N ALA A 118 -13.32 -3.14 -9.73
CA ALA A 118 -14.45 -2.21 -9.83
C ALA A 118 -15.53 -2.70 -10.83
N GLU A 119 -15.12 -3.20 -12.00
CA GLU A 119 -16.04 -3.81 -12.98
C GLU A 119 -16.80 -5.00 -12.39
N LYS A 120 -16.12 -5.83 -11.60
CA LYS A 120 -16.67 -7.03 -10.98
C LYS A 120 -17.32 -6.77 -9.61
N LYS A 121 -17.30 -5.54 -9.11
CA LYS A 121 -17.80 -5.14 -7.78
C LYS A 121 -17.22 -6.00 -6.65
N LYS A 122 -15.92 -6.20 -6.65
CA LYS A 122 -15.20 -6.98 -5.65
C LYS A 122 -14.21 -6.10 -4.88
N PRO A 123 -14.03 -6.32 -3.57
CA PRO A 123 -13.08 -5.53 -2.79
C PRO A 123 -11.65 -5.72 -3.29
N PHE A 124 -10.91 -4.63 -3.35
CA PHE A 124 -9.51 -4.65 -3.72
C PHE A 124 -8.68 -3.82 -2.74
N PHE A 125 -7.68 -4.44 -2.11
CA PHE A 125 -6.76 -3.79 -1.19
C PHE A 125 -5.39 -3.60 -1.84
N VAL A 126 -4.97 -2.34 -1.94
CA VAL A 126 -3.64 -1.93 -2.40
C VAL A 126 -2.72 -1.88 -1.20
N ILE A 127 -1.97 -2.99 -0.95
CA ILE A 127 -1.23 -3.17 0.30
C ILE A 127 0.20 -2.63 0.27
N SER A 128 0.81 -2.51 -0.92
CA SER A 128 2.19 -2.00 -1.03
C SER A 128 2.49 -1.35 -2.38
N THR A 129 1.55 -0.60 -2.93
CA THR A 129 1.69 0.10 -4.22
C THR A 129 1.54 1.59 -4.00
N GLY A 130 2.51 2.38 -4.47
CA GLY A 130 2.66 3.76 -4.03
C GLY A 130 1.91 4.83 -4.81
N THR A 131 1.49 4.63 -6.08
CA THR A 131 0.88 5.73 -6.84
C THR A 131 -0.32 6.35 -6.14
N SER A 132 -0.35 7.67 -6.02
CA SER A 132 -1.47 8.42 -5.42
C SER A 132 -2.77 8.38 -6.23
N ARG A 133 -2.73 7.85 -7.46
CA ARG A 133 -3.88 7.82 -8.38
C ARG A 133 -5.07 7.02 -7.88
N PHE A 134 -4.85 6.00 -7.01
CA PHE A 134 -5.93 5.18 -6.42
C PHE A 134 -6.93 5.98 -5.59
N THR A 135 -6.50 7.10 -5.01
CA THR A 135 -7.32 7.98 -4.17
C THR A 135 -7.49 9.37 -4.78
N ASN A 136 -7.18 9.48 -6.07
CA ASN A 136 -7.36 10.67 -6.91
C ASN A 136 -8.15 10.30 -8.18
N GLU A 137 -7.55 10.52 -9.37
CA GLU A 137 -8.23 10.38 -10.66
C GLU A 137 -8.66 8.94 -11.02
N GLU A 138 -8.11 7.93 -10.36
CA GLU A 138 -8.45 6.51 -10.59
C GLU A 138 -9.13 5.86 -9.37
N CYS A 139 -9.72 6.65 -8.48
CA CYS A 139 -10.43 6.13 -7.34
C CYS A 139 -11.68 5.35 -7.76
N THR A 140 -11.94 4.24 -7.06
CA THR A 140 -13.14 3.42 -7.27
C THR A 140 -13.79 3.10 -5.92
N PRO A 141 -15.10 2.84 -5.87
CA PRO A 141 -15.77 2.51 -4.61
C PRO A 141 -15.32 1.17 -4.00
N TYR A 142 -14.63 0.33 -4.77
CA TYR A 142 -14.19 -1.00 -4.39
C TYR A 142 -12.71 -1.08 -4.04
N THR A 143 -11.94 0.00 -4.24
CA THR A 143 -10.51 0.04 -3.96
C THR A 143 -10.22 0.72 -2.62
N THR A 144 -9.44 0.05 -1.78
CA THR A 144 -8.90 0.60 -0.53
C THR A 144 -7.38 0.67 -0.63
N HIS A 145 -6.82 1.88 -0.61
CA HIS A 145 -5.38 2.11 -0.62
C HIS A 145 -4.84 2.00 0.80
N TYR A 146 -4.33 0.83 1.13
CA TYR A 146 -3.94 0.43 2.48
C TYR A 146 -2.49 0.79 2.81
N GLY A 147 -1.56 0.57 1.87
CA GLY A 147 -0.16 0.92 2.00
C GLY A 147 0.12 2.43 1.86
N TYR A 148 1.38 2.82 1.84
CA TYR A 148 1.83 4.20 1.60
C TYR A 148 1.41 4.74 0.23
N ASP A 149 1.51 6.07 0.03
CA ASP A 149 1.38 6.67 -1.30
C ASP A 149 2.49 7.69 -1.60
N THR A 150 2.61 8.04 -2.88
CA THR A 150 3.65 8.95 -3.38
C THR A 150 3.52 10.37 -2.84
N VAL A 151 2.32 10.82 -2.44
CA VAL A 151 2.12 12.13 -1.79
C VAL A 151 2.70 12.14 -0.40
N ALA A 152 2.44 11.09 0.41
CA ALA A 152 2.99 10.99 1.76
C ALA A 152 4.52 10.92 1.75
N MET A 153 5.09 10.15 0.80
CA MET A 153 6.54 10.06 0.62
C MET A 153 7.15 11.39 0.19
N ALA A 154 6.52 12.09 -0.74
CA ALA A 154 6.95 13.42 -1.19
C ALA A 154 6.89 14.46 -0.07
N LYS A 155 5.78 14.51 0.67
CA LYS A 155 5.60 15.45 1.78
C LYS A 155 6.58 15.21 2.92
N GLY A 156 6.88 13.96 3.23
CA GLY A 156 7.86 13.61 4.27
C GLY A 156 9.30 13.89 3.81
N THR A 157 9.85 13.09 2.90
CA THR A 157 11.25 13.22 2.48
C THR A 157 11.53 14.52 1.73
N GLY A 158 10.68 14.89 0.77
CA GLY A 158 10.85 16.09 -0.03
C GLY A 158 10.89 17.37 0.83
N SER A 159 9.90 17.52 1.74
CA SER A 159 9.86 18.68 2.64
C SER A 159 11.05 18.72 3.61
N ALA A 160 11.46 17.58 4.17
CA ALA A 160 12.58 17.51 5.10
C ALA A 160 13.89 17.97 4.44
N VAL A 161 14.16 17.52 3.22
CA VAL A 161 15.37 17.88 2.47
C VAL A 161 15.36 19.37 2.08
N VAL A 162 14.21 19.92 1.64
CA VAL A 162 14.11 21.36 1.32
C VAL A 162 14.31 22.23 2.56
N LYS A 163 13.72 21.86 3.71
CA LYS A 163 13.92 22.54 5.00
C LYS A 163 15.40 22.59 5.43
N GLN A 164 16.20 21.60 5.02
CA GLN A 164 17.64 21.56 5.27
C GLN A 164 18.50 22.31 4.22
N GLY A 165 17.87 23.09 3.35
CA GLY A 165 18.54 23.92 2.36
C GLY A 165 18.76 23.29 0.99
N GLY A 166 18.26 22.07 0.74
CA GLY A 166 18.31 21.44 -0.57
C GLY A 166 17.26 22.03 -1.52
N LYS A 167 17.60 23.10 -2.22
CA LYS A 167 16.64 23.88 -3.02
C LYS A 167 16.58 23.53 -4.48
N SER A 168 17.69 23.11 -5.10
CA SER A 168 17.71 22.72 -6.53
C SER A 168 17.80 21.22 -6.68
N TRP A 169 16.86 20.64 -7.42
CA TRP A 169 16.66 19.20 -7.56
C TRP A 169 16.78 18.73 -9.01
N TYR A 170 17.31 17.54 -9.18
CA TYR A 170 17.24 16.78 -10.41
C TYR A 170 16.74 15.39 -10.08
N PHE A 171 15.85 14.79 -10.90
CA PHE A 171 15.31 13.48 -10.60
C PHE A 171 15.99 12.38 -11.42
N MET A 172 16.13 11.22 -10.79
CA MET A 172 16.37 9.94 -11.45
C MET A 172 15.13 9.08 -11.26
N THR A 173 14.40 8.87 -12.35
CA THR A 173 13.00 8.38 -12.30
C THR A 173 12.88 7.04 -13.02
N ALA A 174 12.31 6.03 -12.34
CA ALA A 174 11.91 4.80 -12.99
C ALA A 174 10.78 5.07 -14.00
N ASP A 175 10.97 4.68 -15.26
CA ASP A 175 10.11 5.07 -16.39
C ASP A 175 8.81 4.25 -16.45
N TYR A 176 7.98 4.36 -15.41
CA TYR A 176 6.64 3.77 -15.35
C TYR A 176 5.74 4.50 -14.32
N ALA A 177 4.47 4.06 -14.18
CA ALA A 177 3.44 4.75 -13.42
C ALA A 177 3.85 5.19 -12.01
N PHE A 178 4.61 4.37 -11.27
CA PHE A 178 5.07 4.72 -9.92
C PHE A 178 6.09 5.86 -9.93
N GLY A 179 7.17 5.72 -10.72
CA GLY A 179 8.23 6.74 -10.80
C GLY A 179 7.68 8.08 -11.25
N HIS A 180 6.79 8.08 -12.25
CA HIS A 180 6.12 9.31 -12.74
C HIS A 180 5.25 9.96 -11.65
N SER A 181 4.49 9.19 -10.88
CA SER A 181 3.70 9.72 -9.76
C SER A 181 4.59 10.32 -8.68
N LEU A 182 5.66 9.61 -8.30
CA LEU A 182 6.59 10.05 -7.26
C LEU A 182 7.34 11.33 -7.66
N GLU A 183 7.84 11.41 -8.90
CA GLU A 183 8.46 12.62 -9.46
C GLU A 183 7.48 13.80 -9.45
N ALA A 184 6.25 13.59 -9.94
CA ALA A 184 5.25 14.63 -10.04
C ALA A 184 4.81 15.15 -8.65
N ASP A 185 4.52 14.26 -7.72
CA ASP A 185 4.09 14.62 -6.36
C ASP A 185 5.23 15.30 -5.59
N THR A 186 6.47 14.80 -5.72
CA THR A 186 7.64 15.44 -5.09
C THR A 186 7.93 16.82 -5.71
N THR A 187 7.79 16.96 -7.03
CA THR A 187 7.94 18.27 -7.71
C THR A 187 6.98 19.31 -7.15
N LYS A 188 5.72 18.95 -6.89
CA LYS A 188 4.73 19.87 -6.27
C LYS A 188 5.18 20.31 -4.89
N VAL A 189 5.65 19.36 -4.06
CA VAL A 189 6.11 19.63 -2.70
C VAL A 189 7.34 20.53 -2.71
N ILE A 190 8.34 20.25 -3.54
CA ILE A 190 9.56 21.06 -3.67
C ILE A 190 9.21 22.51 -4.05
N LYS A 191 8.37 22.70 -5.07
CA LYS A 191 7.95 24.03 -5.52
C LYS A 191 7.17 24.79 -4.44
N ALA A 192 6.25 24.10 -3.74
CA ALA A 192 5.49 24.70 -2.63
C ALA A 192 6.39 25.11 -1.46
N ALA A 193 7.51 24.41 -1.25
CA ALA A 193 8.50 24.73 -0.23
C ALA A 193 9.56 25.75 -0.69
N GLY A 194 9.42 26.33 -1.89
CA GLY A 194 10.36 27.35 -2.44
C GLY A 194 11.63 26.79 -3.05
N GLY A 195 11.63 25.51 -3.40
CA GLY A 195 12.69 24.87 -4.20
C GLY A 195 12.36 24.84 -5.70
N GLU A 196 13.32 24.39 -6.50
CA GLU A 196 13.20 24.26 -7.95
C GLU A 196 13.60 22.86 -8.44
N VAL A 197 13.04 22.45 -9.56
CA VAL A 197 13.40 21.20 -10.25
C VAL A 197 14.03 21.56 -11.58
N LEU A 198 15.31 21.21 -11.75
CA LEU A 198 16.10 21.52 -12.93
C LEU A 198 15.86 20.53 -14.07
N GLY A 199 15.34 19.35 -13.78
CA GLY A 199 15.03 18.33 -14.77
C GLY A 199 14.97 16.93 -14.18
N ALA A 200 14.87 15.95 -15.07
CA ALA A 200 14.85 14.55 -14.73
C ALA A 200 15.50 13.71 -15.82
N VAL A 201 16.06 12.58 -15.44
CA VAL A 201 16.43 11.49 -16.34
C VAL A 201 15.61 10.26 -16.00
N ARG A 202 15.18 9.53 -17.02
CA ARG A 202 14.36 8.33 -16.86
C ARG A 202 15.16 7.09 -17.19
N HIS A 203 15.02 6.07 -16.36
CA HIS A 203 15.64 4.77 -16.56
C HIS A 203 14.60 3.67 -16.65
N PRO A 204 14.84 2.60 -17.43
CA PRO A 204 13.98 1.42 -17.43
C PRO A 204 13.89 0.80 -16.03
N LEU A 205 12.76 0.18 -15.72
CA LEU A 205 12.62 -0.61 -14.49
C LEU A 205 13.65 -1.76 -14.51
N ALA A 206 14.31 -1.99 -13.37
CA ALA A 206 15.38 -2.98 -13.21
C ALA A 206 16.57 -2.75 -14.16
N ALA A 207 16.98 -1.50 -14.36
CA ALA A 207 18.14 -1.17 -15.16
C ALA A 207 19.41 -1.84 -14.61
N SER A 208 20.20 -2.43 -15.50
CA SER A 208 21.44 -3.13 -15.13
C SER A 208 22.62 -2.18 -14.94
N ASP A 209 22.57 -0.99 -15.55
CA ASP A 209 23.64 0.02 -15.49
C ASP A 209 23.05 1.43 -15.34
N PHE A 210 23.53 2.15 -14.34
CA PHE A 210 23.13 3.52 -14.03
C PHE A 210 24.16 4.57 -14.43
N SER A 211 25.29 4.20 -15.01
CA SER A 211 26.44 5.10 -15.29
C SER A 211 26.05 6.31 -16.12
N SER A 212 25.33 6.12 -17.23
CA SER A 212 24.90 7.21 -18.11
C SER A 212 23.89 8.14 -17.44
N PHE A 213 23.03 7.62 -16.59
CA PHE A 213 22.04 8.40 -15.85
C PHE A 213 22.72 9.24 -14.75
N ILE A 214 23.74 8.69 -14.07
CA ILE A 214 24.56 9.41 -13.09
C ILE A 214 25.30 10.58 -13.74
N LEU A 215 25.90 10.39 -14.92
CA LEU A 215 26.56 11.46 -15.64
C LEU A 215 25.61 12.59 -16.05
N GLN A 216 24.39 12.27 -16.46
CA GLN A 216 23.35 13.26 -16.75
C GLN A 216 22.95 14.03 -15.49
N ALA A 217 22.75 13.33 -14.36
CA ALA A 217 22.46 13.96 -13.08
C ALA A 217 23.60 14.91 -12.66
N GLN A 218 24.85 14.50 -12.79
CA GLN A 218 26.01 15.33 -12.49
C GLN A 218 26.05 16.58 -13.34
N GLY A 219 25.73 16.45 -14.63
CA GLY A 219 25.67 17.58 -15.59
C GLY A 219 24.63 18.63 -15.24
N SER A 220 23.57 18.27 -14.49
CA SER A 220 22.53 19.20 -14.06
C SER A 220 22.98 20.23 -13.04
N LYS A 221 24.06 19.96 -12.30
CA LYS A 221 24.58 20.77 -11.18
C LYS A 221 23.57 21.04 -10.06
N ALA A 222 22.51 20.25 -9.95
CA ALA A 222 21.55 20.35 -8.87
C ALA A 222 22.21 20.01 -7.52
N GLN A 223 21.68 20.55 -6.44
CA GLN A 223 22.13 20.23 -5.08
C GLN A 223 21.68 18.82 -4.64
N ILE A 224 20.51 18.40 -5.12
CA ILE A 224 19.84 17.17 -4.70
C ILE A 224 19.55 16.30 -5.92
N LEU A 225 19.93 15.02 -5.84
CA LEU A 225 19.42 13.97 -6.72
C LEU A 225 18.25 13.27 -6.01
N GLY A 226 17.04 13.54 -6.48
CA GLY A 226 15.82 12.87 -6.02
C GLY A 226 15.67 11.51 -6.70
N LEU A 227 15.69 10.44 -5.93
CA LEU A 227 15.56 9.08 -6.44
C LEU A 227 14.07 8.72 -6.52
N ALA A 228 13.44 8.97 -7.67
CA ALA A 228 12.04 8.61 -7.94
C ALA A 228 11.94 7.17 -8.47
N ASN A 229 12.54 6.25 -7.72
CA ASN A 229 12.56 4.81 -7.90
C ASN A 229 12.50 4.12 -6.53
N ALA A 230 12.62 2.80 -6.45
CA ALA A 230 12.54 2.08 -5.18
C ALA A 230 13.36 0.77 -5.25
N THR A 231 13.66 0.21 -4.08
CA THR A 231 14.32 -1.09 -3.88
C THR A 231 15.60 -1.26 -4.71
N GLY A 232 15.72 -2.30 -5.54
CA GLY A 232 16.92 -2.58 -6.32
C GLY A 232 17.39 -1.42 -7.19
N ASP A 233 16.49 -0.65 -7.81
CA ASP A 233 16.87 0.53 -8.60
C ASP A 233 17.44 1.64 -7.72
N THR A 234 16.85 1.88 -6.54
CA THR A 234 17.40 2.84 -5.55
C THR A 234 18.77 2.38 -5.05
N VAL A 235 18.89 1.11 -4.67
CA VAL A 235 20.16 0.51 -4.20
C VAL A 235 21.25 0.65 -5.28
N ASN A 236 20.95 0.30 -6.53
CA ASN A 236 21.90 0.38 -7.63
C ASN A 236 22.26 1.84 -7.97
N THR A 237 21.29 2.75 -7.91
CA THR A 237 21.54 4.19 -8.10
C THR A 237 22.50 4.73 -7.02
N ILE A 238 22.28 4.40 -5.75
CA ILE A 238 23.14 4.86 -4.65
C ILE A 238 24.57 4.29 -4.79
N LYS A 239 24.69 3.00 -5.13
CA LYS A 239 26.00 2.38 -5.41
C LYS A 239 26.72 3.06 -6.57
N ALA A 240 26.02 3.29 -7.69
CA ALA A 240 26.59 3.98 -8.86
C ALA A 240 26.97 5.43 -8.50
N ALA A 241 26.11 6.19 -7.84
CA ALA A 241 26.43 7.55 -7.40
C ALA A 241 27.67 7.62 -6.53
N ASN A 242 27.85 6.66 -5.62
CA ASN A 242 29.05 6.56 -4.79
C ASN A 242 30.29 6.21 -5.62
N ALA A 243 30.21 5.24 -6.53
CA ALA A 243 31.32 4.82 -7.40
C ALA A 243 31.79 5.94 -8.33
N PHE A 244 30.89 6.78 -8.83
CA PHE A 244 31.20 7.96 -9.65
C PHE A 244 31.55 9.19 -8.81
N GLY A 245 31.55 9.12 -7.48
CA GLY A 245 31.85 10.23 -6.58
C GLY A 245 30.79 11.34 -6.60
N LEU A 246 29.57 11.09 -7.11
CA LEU A 246 28.49 12.08 -7.19
C LEU A 246 28.06 12.56 -5.81
N ASN A 247 28.08 11.69 -4.80
CA ASN A 247 27.75 11.98 -3.41
C ASN A 247 28.65 13.07 -2.76
N LYS A 248 29.79 13.41 -3.39
CA LYS A 248 30.66 14.52 -2.94
C LYS A 248 30.13 15.89 -3.37
N THR A 249 29.30 15.95 -4.39
CA THR A 249 28.80 17.20 -5.01
C THR A 249 27.29 17.35 -4.98
N MET A 250 26.54 16.25 -4.90
CA MET A 250 25.09 16.21 -4.81
C MET A 250 24.67 15.35 -3.61
N LYS A 251 23.67 15.80 -2.87
CA LYS A 251 23.03 14.95 -1.84
C LYS A 251 22.01 14.02 -2.50
N LEU A 252 21.96 12.78 -2.06
CA LEU A 252 20.97 11.80 -2.51
C LEU A 252 19.74 11.86 -1.61
N ALA A 253 18.56 11.97 -2.21
CA ALA A 253 17.29 11.88 -1.51
C ALA A 253 16.54 10.62 -1.99
N GLY A 254 16.61 9.55 -1.21
CA GLY A 254 15.83 8.34 -1.45
C GLY A 254 14.38 8.62 -1.10
N LEU A 255 13.55 8.89 -2.12
CA LEU A 255 12.14 9.26 -1.88
C LEU A 255 11.31 8.10 -1.35
N VAL A 256 11.66 6.87 -1.76
CA VAL A 256 11.08 5.64 -1.21
C VAL A 256 12.21 4.68 -0.90
N MET A 257 12.51 4.55 0.37
CA MET A 257 13.51 3.61 0.91
C MET A 257 12.93 2.85 2.08
N PHE A 258 13.36 1.61 2.22
CA PHE A 258 12.98 0.72 3.33
C PHE A 258 14.21 0.29 4.12
N VAL A 259 14.02 -0.24 5.33
CA VAL A 259 15.12 -0.76 6.14
C VAL A 259 15.88 -1.91 5.45
N THR A 260 15.23 -2.60 4.51
CA THR A 260 15.87 -3.63 3.67
C THR A 260 16.86 -3.05 2.67
N ASP A 261 16.62 -1.83 2.16
CA ASP A 261 17.56 -1.13 1.28
C ASP A 261 18.78 -0.68 2.08
N VAL A 262 18.56 -0.16 3.30
CA VAL A 262 19.64 0.18 4.25
C VAL A 262 20.46 -1.06 4.59
N HIS A 263 19.80 -2.21 4.82
CA HIS A 263 20.49 -3.49 5.06
C HIS A 263 21.40 -3.90 3.89
N SER A 264 20.90 -3.74 2.67
CA SER A 264 21.63 -4.09 1.43
C SER A 264 22.81 -3.17 1.13
N LEU A 265 22.71 -1.89 1.52
CA LEU A 265 23.73 -0.86 1.26
C LEU A 265 24.74 -0.73 2.40
N GLY A 266 24.33 -1.05 3.63
CA GLY A 266 25.08 -0.78 4.85
C GLY A 266 24.93 0.64 5.37
N LEU A 267 25.15 0.80 6.67
CA LEU A 267 25.02 2.09 7.35
C LEU A 267 26.03 3.13 6.87
N GLU A 268 27.25 2.72 6.49
CA GLU A 268 28.30 3.64 6.00
C GLU A 268 27.85 4.45 4.77
N LEU A 269 27.11 3.82 3.84
CA LEU A 269 26.60 4.48 2.64
C LEU A 269 25.30 5.25 2.86
N THR A 270 24.53 4.89 3.87
CA THR A 270 23.15 5.39 4.04
C THR A 270 22.97 6.28 5.25
N GLN A 271 23.95 6.37 6.18
CA GLN A 271 23.85 7.19 7.38
C GLN A 271 23.42 8.61 7.10
N GLY A 272 22.49 9.11 7.90
CA GLY A 272 21.95 10.46 7.75
C GLY A 272 20.89 10.62 6.67
N MET A 273 20.67 9.64 5.80
CA MET A 273 19.56 9.66 4.84
C MET A 273 18.22 9.61 5.56
N TYR A 274 17.18 10.18 4.92
CA TYR A 274 15.82 10.15 5.44
C TYR A 274 15.00 9.05 4.77
N LEU A 275 14.16 8.41 5.57
CA LEU A 275 13.09 7.49 5.14
C LEU A 275 11.76 8.00 5.67
N VAL A 276 10.71 7.77 4.93
CA VAL A 276 9.34 8.01 5.39
C VAL A 276 8.58 6.70 5.32
N ASP A 277 7.97 6.32 6.42
CA ASP A 277 7.11 5.14 6.48
C ASP A 277 6.08 5.33 7.61
N ASN A 278 5.01 4.55 7.61
CA ASN A 278 4.02 4.57 8.68
C ASN A 278 4.27 3.48 9.73
N TRP A 279 5.23 2.60 9.47
CA TRP A 279 5.53 1.49 10.35
C TRP A 279 7.02 1.12 10.30
N TYR A 280 7.55 0.84 11.48
CA TYR A 280 8.90 0.32 11.67
C TYR A 280 8.86 -0.86 12.63
N TRP A 281 9.56 -1.94 12.32
CA TRP A 281 9.49 -3.19 13.07
C TRP A 281 9.81 -3.03 14.56
N ASP A 282 10.60 -2.04 14.92
CA ASP A 282 11.07 -1.77 16.28
C ASP A 282 10.43 -0.53 16.92
N GLN A 283 9.34 -0.01 16.37
CA GLN A 283 8.72 1.22 16.89
C GLN A 283 8.01 1.03 18.24
N ASP A 284 7.45 -0.16 18.50
CA ASP A 284 6.77 -0.51 19.75
C ASP A 284 6.81 -2.02 20.04
N GLU A 285 6.30 -2.45 21.19
CA GLU A 285 6.30 -3.85 21.60
C GLU A 285 5.46 -4.74 20.68
N ALA A 286 4.29 -4.27 20.24
CA ALA A 286 3.41 -5.02 19.35
C ALA A 286 4.07 -5.28 18.00
N SER A 287 4.70 -4.25 17.43
CA SER A 287 5.46 -4.32 16.19
C SER A 287 6.65 -5.29 16.32
N ARG A 288 7.44 -5.20 17.39
CA ARG A 288 8.54 -6.12 17.66
C ARG A 288 8.09 -7.56 17.79
N LYS A 289 6.99 -7.80 18.51
CA LYS A 289 6.45 -9.15 18.70
C LYS A 289 6.03 -9.78 17.37
N TRP A 290 5.32 -9.02 16.54
CA TRP A 290 4.90 -9.49 15.21
C TRP A 290 6.10 -9.70 14.30
N ALA A 291 7.02 -8.73 14.22
CA ALA A 291 8.22 -8.79 13.39
C ALA A 291 9.11 -10.00 13.71
N LYS A 292 9.29 -10.33 14.99
CA LYS A 292 10.04 -11.53 15.41
C LYS A 292 9.39 -12.84 14.99
N ARG A 293 8.05 -12.90 14.93
CA ARG A 293 7.33 -14.08 14.40
C ARG A 293 7.58 -14.22 12.90
N PHE A 294 7.48 -13.10 12.17
CA PHE A 294 7.77 -13.06 10.75
C PHE A 294 9.24 -13.44 10.44
N GLU A 295 10.18 -12.87 11.17
CA GLU A 295 11.61 -13.16 11.00
C GLU A 295 11.92 -14.66 11.18
N LYS A 296 11.31 -15.33 12.16
CA LYS A 296 11.48 -16.79 12.37
C LYS A 296 11.04 -17.61 11.15
N LYS A 297 10.06 -17.13 10.37
CA LYS A 297 9.55 -17.85 9.21
C LYS A 297 10.36 -17.57 7.93
N LEU A 298 10.90 -16.36 7.79
CA LEU A 298 11.55 -15.91 6.55
C LEU A 298 13.05 -15.56 6.71
N ASN A 299 13.60 -15.62 7.94
CA ASN A 299 14.97 -15.21 8.27
C ASN A 299 15.30 -13.78 7.80
N LYS A 300 14.32 -12.87 7.90
CA LYS A 300 14.41 -11.49 7.46
C LYS A 300 13.42 -10.62 8.23
N MET A 301 13.82 -9.40 8.59
CA MET A 301 12.89 -8.43 9.17
C MET A 301 11.89 -7.93 8.14
N PRO A 302 10.62 -7.79 8.53
CA PRO A 302 9.59 -7.23 7.68
C PRO A 302 9.73 -5.71 7.53
N VAL A 303 9.13 -5.19 6.46
CA VAL A 303 8.87 -3.76 6.26
C VAL A 303 7.36 -3.48 6.35
N SER A 304 6.97 -2.22 6.32
CA SER A 304 5.56 -1.78 6.36
C SER A 304 4.65 -2.50 5.36
N ASN A 305 5.19 -2.86 4.20
CA ASN A 305 4.44 -3.51 3.13
C ASN A 305 3.87 -4.87 3.55
N GLN A 306 4.69 -5.71 4.21
CA GLN A 306 4.22 -6.99 4.73
C GLN A 306 3.27 -6.79 5.92
N ALA A 307 3.57 -5.81 6.78
CA ALA A 307 2.69 -5.46 7.90
C ALA A 307 1.31 -4.98 7.41
N ALA A 308 1.27 -4.22 6.30
CA ALA A 308 0.03 -3.82 5.64
C ALA A 308 -0.80 -5.01 5.14
N GLY A 309 -0.15 -6.01 4.55
CA GLY A 309 -0.82 -7.24 4.10
C GLY A 309 -1.48 -8.00 5.25
N TYR A 310 -0.77 -8.13 6.37
CA TYR A 310 -1.30 -8.74 7.59
C TYR A 310 -2.50 -7.95 8.14
N SER A 311 -2.35 -6.64 8.33
CA SER A 311 -3.42 -5.79 8.87
C SER A 311 -4.65 -5.75 7.95
N ALA A 312 -4.47 -5.53 6.64
CA ALA A 312 -5.57 -5.51 5.68
C ALA A 312 -6.38 -6.82 5.69
N THR A 313 -5.69 -7.96 5.77
CA THR A 313 -6.33 -9.27 5.85
C THR A 313 -7.19 -9.40 7.11
N LEU A 314 -6.64 -9.05 8.28
CA LEU A 314 -7.41 -9.11 9.54
C LEU A 314 -8.61 -8.17 9.52
N GLN A 315 -8.46 -6.93 9.02
CA GLN A 315 -9.56 -5.97 8.97
C GLN A 315 -10.65 -6.43 8.01
N TYR A 316 -10.30 -6.99 6.84
CA TYR A 316 -11.27 -7.58 5.91
C TYR A 316 -12.04 -8.74 6.56
N LEU A 317 -11.35 -9.71 7.15
CA LEU A 317 -11.97 -10.86 7.79
C LEU A 317 -12.87 -10.47 8.97
N ASN A 318 -12.43 -9.50 9.78
CA ASN A 318 -13.26 -8.95 10.86
C ASN A 318 -14.52 -8.25 10.33
N ALA A 319 -14.42 -7.54 9.21
CA ALA A 319 -15.58 -6.90 8.60
C ALA A 319 -16.57 -7.93 8.04
N VAL A 320 -16.08 -8.95 7.29
CA VAL A 320 -16.92 -10.07 6.80
C VAL A 320 -17.64 -10.75 7.97
N LYS A 321 -16.93 -11.01 9.07
CA LYS A 321 -17.50 -11.58 10.29
C LYS A 321 -18.58 -10.69 10.90
N ALA A 322 -18.34 -9.40 10.98
CA ALA A 322 -19.24 -8.45 11.62
C ALA A 322 -20.55 -8.26 10.85
N VAL A 323 -20.50 -8.26 9.50
CA VAL A 323 -21.67 -8.11 8.65
C VAL A 323 -22.32 -9.44 8.25
N ASP A 324 -21.69 -10.58 8.63
CA ASP A 324 -22.08 -11.94 8.27
C ASP A 324 -22.32 -12.11 6.76
N SER A 325 -21.46 -11.52 5.95
CA SER A 325 -21.60 -11.46 4.49
C SER A 325 -20.27 -11.15 3.83
N ASP A 326 -20.04 -11.69 2.62
CA ASP A 326 -18.92 -11.34 1.73
C ASP A 326 -19.33 -10.34 0.63
N ASP A 327 -20.55 -9.80 0.73
CA ASP A 327 -21.00 -8.73 -0.16
C ASP A 327 -20.08 -7.51 -0.07
N ALA A 328 -19.47 -7.14 -1.19
CA ALA A 328 -18.45 -6.11 -1.24
C ALA A 328 -18.92 -4.75 -0.70
N GLU A 329 -20.16 -4.36 -1.01
CA GLU A 329 -20.68 -3.05 -0.60
C GLU A 329 -20.89 -3.01 0.90
N LYS A 330 -21.48 -4.07 1.48
CA LYS A 330 -21.69 -4.19 2.93
C LYS A 330 -20.37 -4.23 3.69
N VAL A 331 -19.41 -5.04 3.23
CA VAL A 331 -18.09 -5.18 3.86
C VAL A 331 -17.34 -3.86 3.83
N LEU A 332 -17.22 -3.21 2.65
CA LEU A 332 -16.50 -1.95 2.51
C LEU A 332 -17.19 -0.79 3.23
N GLN A 333 -18.53 -0.77 3.25
CA GLN A 333 -19.28 0.21 4.04
C GLN A 333 -19.00 0.06 5.54
N TYR A 334 -19.01 -1.16 6.05
CA TYR A 334 -18.67 -1.44 7.44
C TYR A 334 -17.22 -1.02 7.75
N MET A 335 -16.25 -1.38 6.89
CA MET A 335 -14.86 -1.03 7.06
C MET A 335 -14.64 0.49 7.12
N LYS A 336 -15.39 1.29 6.36
CA LYS A 336 -15.32 2.76 6.40
C LYS A 336 -15.84 3.36 7.72
N GLN A 337 -16.65 2.62 8.49
CA GLN A 337 -17.19 3.05 9.77
C GLN A 337 -16.33 2.63 10.97
N MET A 338 -15.49 1.61 10.80
CA MET A 338 -14.67 1.10 11.88
C MET A 338 -13.38 1.92 12.07
N LYS A 339 -12.85 1.90 13.29
CA LYS A 339 -11.49 2.35 13.57
C LYS A 339 -10.53 1.17 13.45
N ILE A 340 -9.40 1.42 12.82
CA ILE A 340 -8.32 0.44 12.70
C ILE A 340 -7.33 0.70 13.82
N ASN A 341 -7.11 -0.30 14.66
CA ASN A 341 -6.15 -0.22 15.75
C ASN A 341 -5.51 -1.59 15.97
N ASP A 342 -4.36 -1.80 15.38
CA ASP A 342 -3.59 -3.05 15.45
C ASP A 342 -2.08 -2.78 15.54
N MET A 343 -1.24 -3.76 15.23
CA MET A 343 0.21 -3.57 15.28
C MET A 343 0.74 -2.67 14.16
N TYR A 344 0.00 -2.55 13.04
CA TYR A 344 0.40 -1.74 11.88
C TYR A 344 -0.16 -0.31 11.94
N ILE A 345 -1.40 -0.14 12.37
CA ILE A 345 -2.10 1.15 12.38
C ILE A 345 -2.57 1.47 13.80
N LYS A 346 -2.33 2.72 14.25
CA LYS A 346 -2.87 3.27 15.49
C LYS A 346 -3.93 4.32 15.15
N ASN A 347 -5.15 4.12 15.67
CA ASN A 347 -6.28 5.05 15.51
C ASN A 347 -6.64 5.42 14.05
N GLY A 348 -6.36 4.53 13.09
CA GLY A 348 -6.64 4.77 11.68
C GLY A 348 -8.11 4.60 11.31
N TYR A 349 -8.43 5.01 10.10
CA TYR A 349 -9.77 4.87 9.50
C TYR A 349 -9.66 4.88 7.96
N ILE A 350 -10.72 4.44 7.27
CA ILE A 350 -10.79 4.51 5.81
C ILE A 350 -11.60 5.74 5.41
N ARG A 351 -10.98 6.62 4.66
CA ARG A 351 -11.57 7.85 4.14
C ARG A 351 -12.51 7.58 2.95
N GLY A 352 -13.35 8.54 2.58
CA GLY A 352 -14.35 8.39 1.51
C GLY A 352 -13.77 7.97 0.16
N ASP A 353 -12.57 8.45 -0.18
CA ASP A 353 -11.82 8.11 -1.39
C ASP A 353 -11.12 6.74 -1.35
N GLY A 354 -11.28 5.98 -0.26
CA GLY A 354 -10.64 4.68 -0.07
C GLY A 354 -9.22 4.74 0.53
N ARG A 355 -8.69 5.92 0.88
CA ARG A 355 -7.41 6.05 1.57
C ARG A 355 -7.52 5.59 3.03
N VAL A 356 -6.66 4.68 3.45
CA VAL A 356 -6.50 4.35 4.88
C VAL A 356 -5.64 5.42 5.52
N MET A 357 -6.19 6.12 6.50
CA MET A 357 -5.55 7.24 7.20
C MET A 357 -4.81 6.75 8.43
N TYR A 358 -3.54 7.12 8.53
CA TYR A 358 -2.63 6.85 9.65
C TYR A 358 -1.47 7.86 9.63
N ASP A 359 -0.82 8.06 10.74
CA ASP A 359 0.34 8.92 10.82
C ASP A 359 1.54 8.32 10.08
N MET A 360 2.39 9.19 9.55
CA MET A 360 3.65 8.81 8.92
C MET A 360 4.82 9.21 9.84
N TYR A 361 5.89 8.46 9.78
CA TYR A 361 7.11 8.75 10.51
C TYR A 361 8.22 9.19 9.55
N LEU A 362 8.78 10.36 9.79
CA LEU A 362 10.06 10.73 9.21
C LEU A 362 11.15 10.08 10.07
N MET A 363 11.95 9.25 9.47
CA MET A 363 13.02 8.52 10.11
C MET A 363 14.36 8.92 9.50
N GLN A 364 15.42 8.84 10.29
CA GLN A 364 16.79 9.05 9.82
C GLN A 364 17.61 7.79 10.03
N VAL A 365 18.39 7.43 9.01
CA VAL A 365 19.35 6.32 9.11
C VAL A 365 20.43 6.66 10.13
N LYS A 366 20.65 5.76 11.06
CA LYS A 366 21.67 5.83 12.10
C LYS A 366 23.08 5.74 11.54
N THR A 367 24.05 6.29 12.25
CA THR A 367 25.46 5.97 12.01
C THR A 367 25.78 4.55 12.50
N PRO A 368 26.89 3.95 12.06
CA PRO A 368 27.31 2.65 12.57
C PRO A 368 27.43 2.59 14.11
N GLU A 369 27.87 3.71 14.74
CA GLU A 369 28.03 3.81 16.20
C GLU A 369 26.69 3.93 16.95
N GLU A 370 25.67 4.49 16.31
CA GLU A 370 24.31 4.62 16.86
C GLU A 370 23.54 3.29 16.83
N SER A 371 23.85 2.38 15.89
CA SER A 371 23.21 1.07 15.76
C SER A 371 23.71 0.11 16.85
N LYS A 372 22.80 -0.46 17.64
CA LYS A 372 23.16 -1.27 18.84
C LYS A 372 22.93 -2.77 18.65
N TYR A 373 22.13 -3.19 17.67
CA TYR A 373 21.77 -4.58 17.39
C TYR A 373 21.42 -4.75 15.91
N PRO A 374 21.33 -5.98 15.40
CA PRO A 374 20.95 -6.23 14.00
C PRO A 374 19.62 -5.57 13.66
N TRP A 375 19.55 -4.93 12.50
CA TRP A 375 18.38 -4.20 11.97
C TRP A 375 17.99 -2.93 12.73
N ASP A 376 18.78 -2.48 13.68
CA ASP A 376 18.61 -1.19 14.36
C ASP A 376 19.16 -0.04 13.51
N TYR A 377 18.50 0.22 12.38
CA TYR A 377 19.05 1.09 11.33
C TYR A 377 18.52 2.51 11.34
N VAL A 378 17.37 2.76 11.95
CA VAL A 378 16.72 4.06 11.88
C VAL A 378 16.27 4.57 13.25
N LYS A 379 16.16 5.88 13.35
CA LYS A 379 15.52 6.58 14.47
C LYS A 379 14.37 7.44 13.93
N ILE A 380 13.22 7.39 14.60
CA ILE A 380 12.08 8.27 14.29
C ILE A 380 12.45 9.68 14.74
N VAL A 381 12.41 10.65 13.83
CA VAL A 381 12.76 12.07 14.13
C VAL A 381 11.55 12.96 14.15
N GLU A 382 10.47 12.61 13.44
CA GLU A 382 9.22 13.38 13.42
C GLU A 382 8.04 12.45 13.12
N THR A 383 6.89 12.73 13.74
CA THR A 383 5.60 12.13 13.36
C THR A 383 4.83 13.13 12.53
N VAL A 384 4.44 12.76 11.33
CA VAL A 384 3.64 13.57 10.42
C VAL A 384 2.19 13.09 10.52
N PRO A 385 1.27 13.91 11.06
CA PRO A 385 -0.14 13.52 11.17
C PRO A 385 -0.76 13.15 9.82
N ALA A 386 -1.67 12.19 9.82
CA ALA A 386 -2.33 11.66 8.62
C ALA A 386 -2.86 12.74 7.68
N GLU A 387 -3.53 13.77 8.23
CA GLU A 387 -4.14 14.88 7.48
C GLU A 387 -3.09 15.77 6.78
N GLN A 388 -1.86 15.79 7.28
CA GLN A 388 -0.75 16.52 6.67
C GLN A 388 0.01 15.63 5.66
N ALA A 389 0.08 14.33 5.90
CA ALA A 389 0.82 13.39 5.09
C ALA A 389 0.15 13.14 3.74
N PHE A 390 -1.15 12.89 3.72
CA PHE A 390 -1.87 12.50 2.51
C PHE A 390 -2.49 13.68 1.75
N THR A 391 -3.01 13.38 0.55
CA THR A 391 -3.77 14.35 -0.27
C THR A 391 -4.93 14.92 0.53
N THR A 392 -5.08 16.23 0.57
CA THR A 392 -6.23 16.91 1.19
C THR A 392 -7.46 16.87 0.28
N LYS A 393 -8.65 17.17 0.82
CA LYS A 393 -9.88 17.24 0.03
C LYS A 393 -9.79 18.27 -1.09
N ALA A 394 -9.16 19.41 -0.85
CA ALA A 394 -8.98 20.47 -1.84
C ALA A 394 -8.02 20.09 -2.98
N GLU A 395 -7.08 19.19 -2.71
CA GLU A 395 -6.12 18.68 -3.70
C GLU A 395 -6.65 17.46 -4.47
N SER A 396 -7.64 16.75 -3.91
CA SER A 396 -8.14 15.49 -4.45
C SER A 396 -8.95 15.69 -5.73
N LYS A 397 -8.73 14.76 -6.67
CA LYS A 397 -9.50 14.62 -7.91
C LYS A 397 -10.52 13.47 -7.84
N CYS A 398 -10.64 12.81 -6.69
CA CYS A 398 -11.58 11.70 -6.50
C CYS A 398 -13.01 12.22 -6.31
N THR A 399 -13.91 11.82 -7.21
CA THR A 399 -15.32 12.21 -7.15
C THR A 399 -16.12 11.48 -6.07
N LEU A 400 -15.56 10.44 -5.47
CA LEU A 400 -16.18 9.65 -4.38
C LEU A 400 -16.01 10.31 -3.02
N TRP A 401 -15.10 11.26 -2.90
CA TRP A 401 -14.84 11.97 -1.66
C TRP A 401 -15.62 13.29 -1.63
N GLN A 402 -16.91 13.19 -1.35
CA GLN A 402 -17.82 14.32 -1.17
C GLN A 402 -17.84 14.86 0.25
#